data_f588ce5f80cebc2875cf6be5fe3548cf
#
_entry.id   f588ce5f80cebc2875cf6be5fe3548cf
#
_cell.length_a   1.000
_cell.length_b   1.000
_cell.length_c   1.000
_cell.angle_alpha   90.00
_cell.angle_beta   90.00
_cell.angle_gamma   90.00
#
_symmetry.space_group_name_H-M   'P 1'
#
loop_
_entity.id
_entity.type
_entity.pdbx_description
1 polymer ?
#
loop_
_entity_poly.entity_id
_entity_poly.type
_entity_poly.pdbx_seq_one_letter_code
_entity_poly.pdbx_strand_id
1 'polypeptide(L)'
;MTKKNEEERGKVDFIDASGEQLLTCPECGFEYVHITKAEVFMRGEDEDNHTHVTADIEDHKTEIEKVKGMGRNPSGRRDGLILTGYCEEGCNFEIEMAQHKGNTIVKSNYLGKKVYDWANWQIKIRSR
;
A
#
# COMPACT_ATOMS: atom_id res chain seq x y z
N MET A 1 8.27 19.93 -8.98
CA MET A 1 7.26 18.89 -8.83
C MET A 1 5.99 19.48 -8.23
N THR A 2 4.85 19.09 -8.72
CA THR A 2 3.56 19.62 -8.28
C THR A 2 2.97 18.72 -7.20
N LYS A 3 2.61 19.32 -6.07
CA LYS A 3 1.91 18.57 -5.02
C LYS A 3 0.45 18.38 -5.39
N LYS A 4 -0.12 17.27 -4.96
CA LYS A 4 -1.54 17.02 -5.13
C LYS A 4 -2.36 17.99 -4.30
N ASN A 5 -3.49 18.44 -4.86
CA ASN A 5 -4.47 19.19 -4.09
C ASN A 5 -5.33 18.21 -3.27
N GLU A 6 -6.21 18.74 -2.43
CA GLU A 6 -7.01 17.90 -1.53
C GLU A 6 -7.90 16.89 -2.26
N GLU A 7 -8.43 17.26 -3.41
CA GLU A 7 -9.29 16.35 -4.18
C GLU A 7 -8.54 15.18 -4.76
N GLU A 8 -7.25 15.35 -5.03
CA GLU A 8 -6.42 14.32 -5.63
C GLU A 8 -5.72 13.42 -4.61
N ARG A 9 -5.65 13.85 -3.35
CA ARG A 9 -5.01 13.08 -2.29
C ARG A 9 -5.75 11.78 -2.05
N GLY A 10 -4.98 10.70 -1.86
CA GLY A 10 -5.53 9.40 -1.62
C GLY A 10 -5.92 8.65 -2.87
N LYS A 11 -5.65 9.19 -4.04
CA LYS A 11 -5.88 8.51 -5.32
C LYS A 11 -4.58 7.98 -5.88
N VAL A 12 -4.62 6.73 -6.34
CA VAL A 12 -3.47 6.12 -7.01
C VAL A 12 -3.34 6.73 -8.40
N ASP A 13 -2.16 7.21 -8.73
CA ASP A 13 -1.92 7.90 -9.99
C ASP A 13 -0.53 7.58 -10.52
N PHE A 14 -0.32 7.85 -11.81
CA PHE A 14 0.91 7.54 -12.51
C PHE A 14 1.29 8.70 -13.41
N ILE A 15 2.59 8.83 -13.71
CA ILE A 15 3.07 9.74 -14.74
C ILE A 15 3.78 8.94 -15.83
N ASP A 16 3.70 9.40 -17.06
CA ASP A 16 4.37 8.76 -18.19
C ASP A 16 5.82 9.23 -18.27
N ALA A 17 6.73 8.27 -18.47
CA ALA A 17 8.14 8.55 -18.62
C ALA A 17 8.75 7.56 -19.62
N SER A 18 9.04 8.05 -20.83
CA SER A 18 9.72 7.25 -21.86
C SER A 18 9.07 5.89 -22.14
N GLY A 19 7.74 5.86 -22.26
CA GLY A 19 7.00 4.64 -22.56
C GLY A 19 6.68 3.79 -21.34
N GLU A 20 7.08 4.22 -20.16
CA GLU A 20 6.77 3.56 -18.91
C GLU A 20 5.89 4.45 -18.06
N GLN A 21 5.20 3.87 -17.10
CA GLN A 21 4.41 4.62 -16.16
C GLN A 21 5.04 4.54 -14.78
N LEU A 22 5.25 5.68 -14.15
CA LEU A 22 5.82 5.76 -12.82
C LEU A 22 4.70 5.98 -11.80
N LEU A 23 4.64 5.13 -10.79
CA LEU A 23 3.70 5.31 -9.69
C LEU A 23 4.11 6.53 -8.88
N THR A 24 3.18 7.43 -8.63
CA THR A 24 3.43 8.59 -7.77
C THR A 24 2.86 8.33 -6.39
N CYS A 25 3.34 9.08 -5.40
CA CYS A 25 2.81 8.98 -4.05
C CYS A 25 1.32 9.33 -4.03
N PRO A 26 0.45 8.44 -3.54
CA PRO A 26 -0.98 8.73 -3.54
C PRO A 26 -1.34 9.95 -2.70
N GLU A 27 -0.51 10.30 -1.73
CA GLU A 27 -0.79 11.43 -0.84
C GLU A 27 -0.28 12.76 -1.38
N CYS A 28 0.98 12.83 -1.80
CA CYS A 28 1.58 14.11 -2.21
C CYS A 28 1.92 14.22 -3.69
N GLY A 29 1.91 13.11 -4.42
CA GLY A 29 2.19 13.12 -5.85
C GLY A 29 3.66 13.01 -6.23
N PHE A 30 4.56 12.85 -5.24
CA PHE A 30 5.99 12.76 -5.52
C PHE A 30 6.31 11.50 -6.34
N GLU A 31 7.26 11.60 -7.26
CA GLU A 31 7.53 10.51 -8.21
C GLU A 31 8.53 9.46 -7.73
N TYR A 32 9.23 9.69 -6.62
CA TYR A 32 10.18 8.71 -6.09
C TYR A 32 9.51 7.93 -4.96
N VAL A 33 9.01 6.76 -5.33
CA VAL A 33 8.21 5.89 -4.47
C VAL A 33 8.88 4.53 -4.36
N HIS A 34 8.90 3.98 -3.15
CA HIS A 34 9.48 2.67 -2.87
C HIS A 34 8.42 1.76 -2.27
N ILE A 35 8.27 0.57 -2.83
CA ILE A 35 7.39 -0.44 -2.29
C ILE A 35 8.22 -1.34 -1.38
N THR A 36 7.80 -1.46 -0.12
CA THR A 36 8.58 -2.15 0.91
C THR A 36 7.98 -3.49 1.33
N LYS A 37 6.69 -3.69 1.07
CA LYS A 37 6.02 -4.92 1.47
C LYS A 37 4.85 -5.20 0.55
N ALA A 38 4.62 -6.47 0.25
CA ALA A 38 3.47 -6.93 -0.50
C ALA A 38 2.75 -8.01 0.30
N GLU A 39 1.44 -7.87 0.45
CA GLU A 39 0.61 -8.86 1.12
C GLU A 39 -0.42 -9.37 0.13
N VAL A 40 -0.52 -10.69 0.02
CA VAL A 40 -1.47 -11.34 -0.88
C VAL A 40 -2.46 -12.14 -0.04
N PHE A 41 -3.73 -11.94 -0.30
CA PHE A 41 -4.81 -12.62 0.41
C PHE A 41 -5.53 -13.51 -0.59
N MET A 42 -5.33 -14.82 -0.46
CA MET A 42 -5.92 -15.81 -1.37
C MET A 42 -7.13 -16.44 -0.69
N ARG A 43 -8.30 -16.07 -1.15
CA ARG A 43 -9.56 -16.48 -0.55
C ARG A 43 -10.56 -16.90 -1.62
N GLY A 44 -11.19 -18.06 -1.44
CA GLY A 44 -12.32 -18.45 -2.28
C GLY A 44 -13.51 -17.56 -1.99
N GLU A 45 -14.45 -17.48 -2.92
CA GLU A 45 -15.62 -16.63 -2.76
C GLU A 45 -16.39 -16.98 -1.48
N ASP A 46 -16.52 -15.97 -0.60
CA ASP A 46 -17.24 -16.09 0.66
C ASP A 46 -16.76 -17.20 1.61
N GLU A 47 -15.53 -17.68 1.45
CA GLU A 47 -14.95 -18.66 2.37
C GLU A 47 -14.58 -18.03 3.72
N ASP A 48 -14.68 -18.83 4.80
CA ASP A 48 -14.35 -18.36 6.14
C ASP A 48 -12.86 -18.17 6.38
N ASN A 49 -12.03 -18.94 5.67
CA ASN A 49 -10.58 -18.92 5.84
C ASN A 49 -9.91 -18.46 4.56
N HIS A 50 -8.73 -17.87 4.72
CA HIS A 50 -7.90 -17.51 3.57
C HIS A 50 -6.42 -17.74 3.87
N THR A 51 -5.61 -17.75 2.84
CA THR A 51 -4.15 -17.80 2.97
C THR A 51 -3.62 -16.39 2.82
N HIS A 52 -2.86 -15.94 3.80
CA HIS A 52 -2.23 -14.63 3.81
C HIS A 52 -0.73 -14.80 3.61
N VAL A 53 -0.21 -14.26 2.52
CA VAL A 53 1.22 -14.30 2.19
C VAL A 53 1.78 -12.90 2.34
N THR A 54 2.83 -12.75 3.12
CA THR A 54 3.51 -11.47 3.29
C THR A 54 4.92 -11.59 2.72
N ALA A 55 5.26 -10.71 1.79
CA ALA A 55 6.62 -10.59 1.27
C ALA A 55 7.18 -9.25 1.77
N ASP A 56 8.10 -9.31 2.71
CA ASP A 56 8.79 -8.14 3.22
C ASP A 56 10.01 -7.88 2.33
N ILE A 57 9.89 -6.88 1.48
CA ILE A 57 10.93 -6.59 0.48
C ILE A 57 12.19 -6.03 1.15
N GLU A 58 12.02 -5.21 2.19
CA GLU A 58 13.17 -4.63 2.88
C GLU A 58 14.02 -5.69 3.58
N ASP A 59 13.39 -6.63 4.26
CA ASP A 59 14.10 -7.66 5.02
C ASP A 59 14.30 -8.96 4.24
N HIS A 60 13.79 -9.05 3.01
CA HIS A 60 13.86 -10.23 2.16
C HIS A 60 13.29 -11.48 2.85
N LYS A 61 12.14 -11.33 3.48
CA LYS A 61 11.47 -12.42 4.20
C LYS A 61 10.08 -12.66 3.63
N THR A 62 9.65 -13.92 3.71
CA THR A 62 8.31 -14.31 3.28
C THR A 62 7.65 -15.10 4.41
N GLU A 63 6.41 -14.77 4.69
CA GLU A 63 5.61 -15.49 5.68
C GLU A 63 4.30 -15.93 5.03
N ILE A 64 3.83 -17.11 5.40
CA ILE A 64 2.58 -17.66 4.91
C ILE A 64 1.80 -18.14 6.13
N GLU A 65 0.54 -17.70 6.25
CA GLU A 65 -0.31 -18.12 7.34
C GLU A 65 -1.75 -18.35 6.89
N LYS A 66 -2.46 -19.21 7.62
CA LYS A 66 -3.89 -19.38 7.45
C LYS A 66 -4.60 -18.45 8.42
N VAL A 67 -5.53 -17.66 7.91
CA VAL A 67 -6.28 -16.68 8.71
C VAL A 67 -7.75 -17.02 8.66
N LYS A 68 -8.40 -17.01 9.81
CA LYS A 68 -9.85 -17.17 9.91
C LYS A 68 -10.49 -15.80 9.80
N GLY A 69 -11.54 -15.70 8.99
CA GLY A 69 -12.22 -14.43 8.76
C GLY A 69 -11.48 -13.57 7.75
N MET A 70 -11.77 -12.28 7.75
CA MET A 70 -11.18 -11.34 6.80
C MET A 70 -9.75 -10.96 7.10
N GLY A 71 -9.39 -10.88 8.39
CA GLY A 71 -8.09 -10.34 8.76
C GLY A 71 -7.87 -8.97 8.13
N ARG A 72 -6.72 -8.80 7.46
CA ARG A 72 -6.41 -7.55 6.76
C ARG A 72 -6.84 -7.54 5.28
N ASN A 73 -7.48 -8.63 4.81
CA ASN A 73 -7.88 -8.72 3.41
C ASN A 73 -8.80 -7.56 3.02
N PRO A 74 -8.43 -6.75 2.03
CA PRO A 74 -9.26 -5.61 1.62
C PRO A 74 -10.55 -6.02 0.91
N SER A 75 -10.61 -7.25 0.39
CA SER A 75 -11.83 -7.74 -0.23
C SER A 75 -12.73 -8.39 0.80
N GLY A 76 -14.01 -8.03 0.80
CA GLY A 76 -14.99 -8.66 1.68
C GLY A 76 -15.47 -10.01 1.18
N ARG A 77 -15.07 -10.44 -0.01
CA ARG A 77 -15.62 -11.65 -0.63
C ARG A 77 -14.59 -12.59 -1.25
N ARG A 78 -13.48 -12.09 -1.77
CA ARG A 78 -12.55 -12.87 -2.56
C ARG A 78 -11.09 -12.48 -2.24
N ASP A 79 -10.25 -12.50 -3.27
CA ASP A 79 -8.83 -12.21 -3.14
C ASP A 79 -8.55 -10.73 -2.96
N GLY A 80 -7.46 -10.42 -2.33
CA GLY A 80 -7.00 -9.05 -2.16
C GLY A 80 -5.49 -8.95 -2.17
N LEU A 81 -5.02 -7.72 -2.27
CA LEU A 81 -3.60 -7.40 -2.30
C LEU A 81 -3.39 -6.07 -1.58
N ILE A 82 -2.33 -5.98 -0.79
CA ILE A 82 -1.92 -4.72 -0.19
C ILE A 82 -0.44 -4.51 -0.47
N LEU A 83 -0.13 -3.37 -1.06
CA LEU A 83 1.24 -2.92 -1.27
C LEU A 83 1.53 -1.80 -0.29
N THR A 84 2.56 -1.96 0.53
CA THR A 84 2.98 -0.93 1.47
C THR A 84 4.20 -0.23 0.92
N GLY A 85 4.23 1.08 1.01
CA GLY A 85 5.34 1.85 0.48
C GLY A 85 5.50 3.21 1.14
N TYR A 86 6.49 3.94 0.65
CA TYR A 86 6.74 5.30 1.08
C TYR A 86 7.29 6.12 -0.07
N CYS A 87 7.13 7.42 -0.01
CA CYS A 87 7.80 8.33 -0.94
C CYS A 87 8.99 9.00 -0.26
N GLU A 88 9.92 9.53 -1.06
CA GLU A 88 11.13 10.14 -0.50
C GLU A 88 10.87 11.46 0.21
N GLU A 89 9.66 12.01 0.10
CA GLU A 89 9.23 13.15 0.92
C GLU A 89 8.73 12.71 2.31
N GLY A 90 8.69 11.41 2.58
CA GLY A 90 8.36 10.87 3.89
C GLY A 90 6.95 10.35 4.07
N CYS A 91 6.08 10.45 3.07
CA CYS A 91 4.72 9.89 3.18
C CYS A 91 4.77 8.38 3.17
N ASN A 92 4.06 7.75 4.11
CA ASN A 92 3.88 6.30 4.13
C ASN A 92 2.45 6.00 3.73
N PHE A 93 2.27 4.93 2.96
CA PHE A 93 0.96 4.60 2.42
C PHE A 93 0.81 3.11 2.18
N GLU A 94 -0.45 2.68 2.03
CA GLU A 94 -0.80 1.37 1.51
C GLU A 94 -1.65 1.57 0.27
N ILE A 95 -1.47 0.68 -0.71
CA ILE A 95 -2.35 0.60 -1.87
C ILE A 95 -3.06 -0.75 -1.78
N GLU A 96 -4.38 -0.72 -1.70
CA GLU A 96 -5.21 -1.92 -1.63
C GLU A 96 -5.81 -2.23 -2.98
N MET A 97 -5.82 -3.51 -3.32
CA MET A 97 -6.54 -4.00 -4.49
C MET A 97 -7.48 -5.10 -4.03
N ALA A 98 -8.77 -4.93 -4.28
CA ALA A 98 -9.79 -5.85 -3.81
C ALA A 98 -10.62 -6.36 -4.99
N GLN A 99 -10.74 -7.68 -5.12
CA GLN A 99 -11.61 -8.29 -6.11
C GLN A 99 -13.06 -8.20 -5.66
N HIS A 100 -13.92 -7.68 -6.51
CA HIS A 100 -15.34 -7.54 -6.19
C HIS A 100 -16.18 -7.59 -7.46
N LYS A 101 -16.96 -8.68 -7.63
CA LYS A 101 -17.89 -8.84 -8.75
C LYS A 101 -17.27 -8.58 -10.13
N GLY A 102 -16.09 -9.13 -10.35
CA GLY A 102 -15.38 -8.99 -11.61
C GLY A 102 -14.57 -7.72 -11.77
N ASN A 103 -14.64 -6.83 -10.79
CA ASN A 103 -13.83 -5.62 -10.78
C ASN A 103 -12.65 -5.74 -9.82
N THR A 104 -11.58 -5.01 -10.10
CA THR A 104 -10.50 -4.81 -9.15
C THR A 104 -10.61 -3.38 -8.65
N ILE A 105 -10.97 -3.24 -7.38
CA ILE A 105 -11.10 -1.93 -6.75
C ILE A 105 -9.75 -1.55 -6.18
N VAL A 106 -9.26 -0.36 -6.55
CA VAL A 106 -7.96 0.13 -6.08
C VAL A 106 -8.18 1.37 -5.25
N LYS A 107 -7.59 1.40 -4.06
CA LYS A 107 -7.61 2.60 -3.21
C LYS A 107 -6.35 2.66 -2.36
N SER A 108 -6.07 3.83 -1.82
CA SER A 108 -4.90 4.01 -0.97
C SER A 108 -5.30 4.50 0.41
N ASN A 109 -4.46 4.17 1.39
CA ASN A 109 -4.61 4.61 2.76
C ASN A 109 -3.33 5.33 3.17
N TYR A 110 -3.48 6.50 3.74
CA TYR A 110 -2.34 7.25 4.24
C TYR A 110 -1.95 6.75 5.63
N LEU A 111 -0.68 6.42 5.82
CA LEU A 111 -0.18 5.87 7.08
C LEU A 111 0.62 6.89 7.90
N GLY A 112 0.72 8.11 7.42
CA GLY A 112 1.45 9.16 8.12
C GLY A 112 2.81 9.44 7.52
N LYS A 113 3.48 10.43 8.07
CA LYS A 113 4.80 10.87 7.62
C LYS A 113 5.90 10.37 8.54
N LYS A 114 7.02 9.96 7.96
CA LYS A 114 8.22 9.66 8.74
C LYS A 114 8.91 10.97 9.11
N VAL A 115 9.29 11.08 10.37
CA VAL A 115 10.02 12.24 10.88
C VAL A 115 11.26 11.74 11.57
N TYR A 116 12.43 12.28 11.18
CA TYR A 116 13.67 11.94 11.87
C TYR A 116 13.78 12.74 13.17
N ASP A 117 14.04 12.02 14.25
CA ASP A 117 14.37 12.63 15.54
C ASP A 117 15.88 12.63 15.66
N TRP A 118 16.48 13.76 15.33
CA TRP A 118 17.95 13.90 15.33
C TRP A 118 18.58 13.68 16.69
N ALA A 119 17.86 14.00 17.76
CA ALA A 119 18.41 13.83 19.11
C ALA A 119 18.58 12.36 19.49
N ASN A 120 17.67 11.51 19.04
CA ASN A 120 17.66 10.09 19.38
C ASN A 120 17.96 9.18 18.20
N TRP A 121 18.18 9.74 17.02
CA TRP A 121 18.40 8.99 15.78
C TRP A 121 17.27 8.02 15.48
N GLN A 122 16.03 8.40 15.81
CA GLN A 122 14.83 7.58 15.62
C GLN A 122 13.96 8.16 14.52
N ILE A 123 13.27 7.24 13.84
CA ILE A 123 12.28 7.61 12.85
C ILE A 123 10.91 7.47 13.50
N LYS A 124 10.11 8.53 13.46
CA LYS A 124 8.76 8.52 14.00
C LYS A 124 7.76 8.67 12.85
N ILE A 125 6.61 8.05 13.03
CA ILE A 125 5.52 8.18 12.06
C ILE A 125 4.47 9.11 12.66
N ARG A 126 4.08 10.13 11.87
CA ARG A 126 3.03 11.06 12.24
C ARG A 126 1.78 10.77 11.45
N SER A 127 0.66 10.72 12.15
CA SER A 127 -0.63 10.71 11.49
C SER A 127 -1.00 12.13 11.05
N ARG A 128 -1.83 12.18 10.03
CA ARG A 128 -2.35 13.44 9.51
C ARG A 128 -3.22 14.13 10.54
#